data_d4442b13d17b1ab5a4408f37f447e160
#
_entry.id   d4442b13d17b1ab5a4408f37f447e160
#
_cell.length_a   1.000
_cell.length_b   1.000
_cell.length_c   1.000
_cell.angle_alpha   90.00
_cell.angle_beta   90.00
_cell.angle_gamma   90.00
#
_symmetry.space_group_name_H-M   'P 1'
#
loop_
_entity.id
_entity.type
_entity.pdbx_description
1 polymer ?
#
loop_
_entity_poly.entity_id
_entity_poly.type
_entity_poly.pdbx_seq_one_letter_code
_entity_poly.pdbx_strand_id
1 'polypeptide(L)'
;MCANIVETTSLSGAAAGLRGWFKLTDAAVSYDHPFHVDLEHALNIDFTNAAEGLESRVSVELTLESARALSRALLAAVERAEAYEGS
;
A
#
# COMPACT_ATOMS: atom_id res chain seq x y z
N MET A 1 1.64 2.21 -23.17
CA MET A 1 0.88 3.37 -22.67
C MET A 1 0.50 3.15 -21.21
N CYS A 2 0.80 4.10 -20.36
CA CYS A 2 0.43 4.02 -18.95
C CYS A 2 -1.07 4.19 -18.78
N ALA A 3 -1.67 3.42 -17.89
CA ALA A 3 -3.11 3.46 -17.67
C ALA A 3 -3.58 4.73 -16.94
N ASN A 4 -2.64 5.45 -16.33
CA ASN A 4 -2.92 6.68 -15.60
C ASN A 4 -3.94 6.50 -14.46
N ILE A 5 -3.85 5.35 -13.79
CA ILE A 5 -4.70 5.01 -12.66
C ILE A 5 -3.92 5.25 -11.37
N VAL A 6 -4.40 6.17 -10.55
CA VAL A 6 -3.77 6.46 -9.25
C VAL A 6 -4.87 6.72 -8.23
N GLU A 7 -4.80 6.02 -7.11
CA GLU A 7 -5.68 6.23 -5.96
C GLU A 7 -4.82 6.53 -4.74
N THR A 8 -5.21 7.52 -3.96
CA THR A 8 -4.44 7.91 -2.78
C THR A 8 -5.32 7.96 -1.55
N THR A 9 -4.72 7.74 -0.39
CA THR A 9 -5.41 7.87 0.87
C THR A 9 -4.45 8.30 1.98
N SER A 10 -4.97 8.99 2.98
CA SER A 10 -4.23 9.28 4.19
C SER A 10 -4.29 8.07 5.12
N LEU A 11 -3.23 7.86 5.86
CA LEU A 11 -3.12 6.75 6.80
C LEU A 11 -2.66 7.22 8.16
N SER A 12 -2.96 6.43 9.17
CA SER A 12 -2.42 6.60 10.51
C SER A 12 -1.84 5.27 10.94
N GLY A 13 -0.54 5.16 11.03
CA GLY A 13 0.13 3.92 11.37
C GLY A 13 1.63 4.06 11.34
N ALA A 14 2.32 2.94 11.23
CA ALA A 14 3.78 2.92 11.15
C ALA A 14 4.22 1.81 10.21
N ALA A 15 5.38 2.00 9.60
CA ALA A 15 5.97 1.02 8.70
C ALA A 15 7.47 0.90 8.96
N ALA A 16 8.02 -0.26 8.63
CA ALA A 16 9.46 -0.50 8.74
C ALA A 16 10.12 -0.14 7.41
N GLY A 17 10.95 0.88 7.41
CA GLY A 17 11.71 1.32 6.25
C GLY A 17 13.18 0.97 6.37
N LEU A 18 14.00 1.54 5.50
CA LEU A 18 15.44 1.28 5.46
C LEU A 18 16.17 1.64 6.76
N ARG A 19 15.70 2.67 7.45
CA ARG A 19 16.32 3.16 8.67
C ARG A 19 15.54 2.79 9.94
N GLY A 20 14.60 1.86 9.82
CA GLY A 20 13.78 1.45 10.96
C GLY A 20 12.33 1.89 10.77
N TRP A 21 11.59 1.92 11.85
CA TRP A 21 10.17 2.26 11.81
C TRP A 21 9.97 3.75 11.65
N PHE A 22 9.01 4.11 10.84
CA PHE A 22 8.61 5.51 10.65
C PHE A 22 7.09 5.63 10.67
N LYS A 23 6.61 6.82 10.97
CA LYS A 23 5.16 7.10 10.97
C LYS A 23 4.65 7.13 9.54
N LEU A 24 3.57 6.40 9.28
CA LEU A 24 2.88 6.45 7.99
C LEU A 24 1.87 7.57 7.96
N THR A 25 1.84 8.31 6.86
CA THR A 25 0.84 9.36 6.64
C THR A 25 0.03 9.16 5.38
N ASP A 26 0.58 8.46 4.39
CA ASP A 26 -0.08 8.36 3.09
C ASP A 26 0.20 7.03 2.40
N ALA A 27 -0.73 6.62 1.57
CA ALA A 27 -0.51 5.54 0.61
C ALA A 27 -1.00 5.98 -0.76
N ALA A 28 -0.24 5.61 -1.78
CA ALA A 28 -0.63 5.81 -3.17
C ALA A 28 -0.65 4.47 -3.87
N VAL A 29 -1.74 4.17 -4.56
CA VAL A 29 -1.90 2.93 -5.32
C VAL A 29 -2.01 3.29 -6.78
N SER A 30 -1.16 2.70 -7.61
CA SER A 30 -1.16 2.99 -9.04
C SER A 30 -1.07 1.72 -9.87
N TYR A 31 -1.51 1.79 -11.10
CA TYR A 31 -1.38 0.70 -12.06
C TYR A 31 -0.45 1.16 -13.16
N ASP A 32 0.77 0.60 -13.17
CA ASP A 32 1.84 1.07 -14.05
C ASP A 32 2.90 -0.01 -14.21
N HIS A 33 3.98 0.31 -14.93
CA HIS A 33 5.10 -0.60 -15.12
C HIS A 33 5.78 -0.90 -13.79
N PRO A 34 5.92 -2.19 -13.45
CA PRO A 34 6.69 -2.57 -12.26
C PRO A 34 8.19 -2.55 -12.56
N PHE A 35 8.99 -2.51 -11.49
CA PHE A 35 10.44 -2.58 -11.61
C PHE A 35 11.00 -3.94 -11.21
N HIS A 36 10.25 -4.73 -10.46
CA HIS A 36 10.76 -5.96 -9.83
C HIS A 36 9.98 -7.22 -10.19
N VAL A 37 8.70 -7.11 -10.52
CA VAL A 37 7.92 -8.27 -10.98
C VAL A 37 7.96 -8.33 -12.50
N ASP A 38 7.93 -9.55 -13.04
CA ASP A 38 8.01 -9.78 -14.48
C ASP A 38 6.63 -9.68 -15.13
N LEU A 39 6.13 -8.45 -15.19
CA LEU A 39 4.82 -8.13 -15.76
C LEU A 39 4.94 -6.83 -16.54
N GLU A 40 4.10 -6.66 -17.55
CA GLU A 40 4.04 -5.40 -18.27
C GLU A 40 3.46 -4.28 -17.41
N HIS A 41 2.43 -4.61 -16.62
CA HIS A 41 1.81 -3.69 -15.66
C HIS A 41 1.54 -4.42 -14.36
N ALA A 42 1.64 -3.69 -13.27
CA ALA A 42 1.37 -4.21 -11.93
C ALA A 42 0.67 -3.16 -11.10
N LEU A 43 0.04 -3.61 -10.02
CA LEU A 43 -0.48 -2.69 -9.02
C LEU A 43 0.67 -2.35 -8.08
N ASN A 44 0.99 -1.07 -7.98
CA ASN A 44 2.09 -0.58 -7.16
C ASN A 44 1.51 0.18 -5.97
N ILE A 45 2.00 -0.14 -4.77
CA ILE A 45 1.58 0.55 -3.55
C ILE A 45 2.79 1.20 -2.94
N ASP A 46 2.71 2.51 -2.69
CA ASP A 46 3.74 3.26 -1.98
C ASP A 46 3.17 3.76 -0.66
N PHE A 47 3.79 3.34 0.44
CA PHE A 47 3.49 3.81 1.78
C PHE A 47 4.54 4.82 2.17
N THR A 48 4.14 6.03 2.51
CA THR A 48 5.09 7.13 2.66
C THR A 48 4.80 8.03 3.85
N ASN A 49 5.86 8.76 4.26
CA ASN A 49 5.74 9.98 5.03
C ASN A 49 6.72 10.99 4.40
N ALA A 50 6.23 11.76 3.46
CA ALA A 50 7.06 12.69 2.70
C ALA A 50 7.71 13.76 3.58
N ALA A 51 7.10 14.09 4.72
CA ALA A 51 7.66 15.08 5.64
C ALA A 51 8.93 14.59 6.31
N GLU A 52 9.14 13.28 6.41
CA GLU A 52 10.33 12.69 7.03
C GLU A 52 11.40 12.29 6.01
N GLY A 53 11.19 12.59 4.73
CA GLY A 53 12.18 12.37 3.69
C GLY A 53 11.90 11.17 2.80
N LEU A 54 12.72 11.01 1.77
CA LEU A 54 12.54 9.99 0.75
C LEU A 54 12.74 8.56 1.27
N GLU A 55 13.44 8.39 2.38
CA GLU A 55 13.71 7.08 2.95
C GLU A 55 12.56 6.54 3.80
N SER A 56 11.60 7.40 4.13
CA SER A 56 10.40 7.02 4.86
C SER A 56 9.35 6.52 3.85
N ARG A 57 9.66 5.37 3.25
CA ARG A 57 8.87 4.81 2.16
C ARG A 57 8.99 3.29 2.13
N VAL A 58 7.87 2.64 1.88
CA VAL A 58 7.81 1.20 1.59
C VAL A 58 7.02 1.02 0.31
N SER A 59 7.59 0.30 -0.64
CA SER A 59 6.96 0.08 -1.95
C SER A 59 6.67 -1.41 -2.14
N VAL A 60 5.52 -1.69 -2.76
CA VAL A 60 5.07 -3.05 -3.05
C VAL A 60 4.57 -3.10 -4.49
N GLU A 61 4.91 -4.18 -5.20
CA GLU A 61 4.42 -4.44 -6.55
C GLU A 61 3.65 -5.75 -6.54
N LEU A 62 2.41 -5.74 -7.02
CA LEU A 62 1.52 -6.91 -6.96
C LEU A 62 0.84 -7.16 -8.30
N THR A 63 0.51 -8.43 -8.56
CA THR A 63 -0.43 -8.74 -9.63
C THR A 63 -1.81 -8.22 -9.24
N LEU A 64 -2.68 -8.02 -10.22
CA LEU A 64 -4.06 -7.60 -9.91
C LEU A 64 -4.78 -8.64 -9.07
N GLU A 65 -4.53 -9.92 -9.33
CA GLU A 65 -5.12 -11.01 -8.54
C GLU A 65 -4.69 -10.96 -7.08
N SER A 66 -3.38 -10.77 -6.83
CA SER A 66 -2.85 -10.66 -5.47
C SER A 66 -3.36 -9.40 -4.77
N ALA A 67 -3.45 -8.29 -5.49
CA ALA A 67 -3.97 -7.06 -4.92
C ALA A 67 -5.43 -7.22 -4.49
N ARG A 68 -6.23 -7.91 -5.31
CA ARG A 68 -7.63 -8.18 -4.96
C ARG A 68 -7.72 -9.08 -3.72
N ALA A 69 -6.89 -10.12 -3.67
CA ALA A 69 -6.85 -11.02 -2.52
C ALA A 69 -6.47 -10.26 -1.23
N LEU A 70 -5.46 -9.39 -1.34
CA LEU A 70 -5.04 -8.56 -0.21
C LEU A 70 -6.15 -7.62 0.24
N SER A 71 -6.85 -6.99 -0.70
CA SER A 71 -7.95 -6.07 -0.36
C SER A 71 -9.07 -6.79 0.40
N ARG A 72 -9.39 -8.03 0.00
CA ARG A 72 -10.40 -8.84 0.68
C ARG A 72 -9.96 -9.23 2.08
N ALA A 73 -8.71 -9.66 2.23
CA ALA A 73 -8.17 -10.04 3.54
C ALA A 73 -8.15 -8.85 4.49
N LEU A 74 -7.74 -7.69 3.98
CA LEU A 74 -7.70 -6.47 4.75
C LEU A 74 -9.10 -6.07 5.24
N LEU A 75 -10.08 -6.05 4.34
CA LEU A 75 -11.45 -5.70 4.68
C LEU A 75 -12.04 -6.69 5.68
N ALA A 76 -11.82 -7.99 5.47
CA ALA A 76 -12.32 -9.02 6.39
C ALA A 76 -11.75 -8.84 7.80
N ALA A 77 -10.45 -8.55 7.89
CA ALA A 77 -9.81 -8.33 9.19
C ALA A 77 -10.36 -7.08 9.89
N VAL A 78 -10.56 -6.00 9.15
CA VAL A 78 -11.14 -4.77 9.69
C VAL A 78 -12.53 -5.04 10.25
N GLU A 79 -13.39 -5.71 9.49
CA GLU A 79 -14.76 -6.01 9.91
C GLU A 79 -14.80 -6.89 11.18
N ARG A 80 -13.91 -7.89 11.24
CA ARG A 80 -13.82 -8.75 12.41
C ARG A 80 -13.29 -8.00 13.64
N ALA A 81 -12.31 -7.12 13.44
CA ALA A 81 -11.77 -6.30 14.53
C ALA A 81 -12.83 -5.34 15.07
N GLU A 82 -13.59 -4.71 14.19
CA GLU A 82 -14.67 -3.81 14.59
C GLU A 82 -15.75 -4.55 15.38
N ALA A 83 -16.10 -5.75 14.95
CA ALA A 83 -17.05 -6.59 15.68
C ALA A 83 -16.53 -6.98 17.07
N TYR A 84 -15.26 -7.30 17.17
CA TYR A 84 -14.60 -7.63 18.43
C TYR A 84 -14.61 -6.43 19.40
N GLU A 85 -14.27 -5.24 18.91
CA GLU A 85 -14.23 -4.04 19.73
C GLU A 85 -15.63 -3.55 20.13
N GLY A 86 -16.64 -3.87 19.32
CA GLY A 86 -18.02 -3.48 19.58
C GLY A 86 -18.79 -4.40 20.52
N SER A 87 -18.17 -5.53 20.91
CA SER A 87 -18.84 -6.51 21.76
C SER A 87 -18.62 -6.29 23.24
#